data_e0e18178598fcfcb6f4bffb386739b31
#
_entry.id   e0e18178598fcfcb6f4bffb386739b31
#
_cell.length_a   1.000
_cell.length_b   1.000
_cell.length_c   1.000
_cell.angle_alpha   90.00
_cell.angle_beta   90.00
_cell.angle_gamma   90.00
#
_symmetry.space_group_name_H-M   'P 1'
#
loop_
_entity.id
_entity.type
_entity.pdbx_description
1 polymer ?
#
loop_
_entity_poly.entity_id
_entity_poly.type
_entity_poly.pdbx_seq_one_letter_code
_entity_poly.pdbx_strand_id
1 'polypeptide(L)'
;CINTLIASIIYKAKPSEAKLVMIDPKIVELSVYNGIPHLLIPVVTDPKKAAGALAWAVQEMENRYTMFASKGVRDLKGYNEVIEKEDNFGKLPHIVIIVDELADLMMVAKGDVEDAICRLAQKARAAGMHLVIATQRPSVDVVTGLIKANIPSRIAFAVSSQVDSRTILDQVGAEKLLGKGDMLFFPTGAPKPVRIQGAFISDKEVEKLVNFVKANGETTYRDDITEYIEKANTTDKEIDEGALDDDETDPLLNDAIETVIETGQASTSYIQRKFKVGYARAGRI
;
A
#
# COMPACT_ATOMS: atom_id res chain seq x y z
N CYS A 1 16.30 -10.03 2.60
CA CYS A 1 15.05 -10.78 2.83
C CYS A 1 14.03 -10.50 1.74
N ILE A 2 13.70 -9.23 1.42
CA ILE A 2 12.72 -8.90 0.37
C ILE A 2 13.16 -9.55 -0.96
N ASN A 3 14.39 -9.36 -1.40
CA ASN A 3 14.92 -9.96 -2.62
C ASN A 3 14.81 -11.51 -2.61
N THR A 4 15.04 -12.14 -1.46
CA THR A 4 14.89 -13.60 -1.31
C THR A 4 13.43 -14.05 -1.43
N LEU A 5 12.49 -13.28 -0.85
CA LEU A 5 11.05 -13.53 -0.99
C LEU A 5 10.59 -13.38 -2.44
N ILE A 6 10.98 -12.29 -3.11
CA ILE A 6 10.65 -12.06 -4.51
C ILE A 6 11.23 -13.17 -5.39
N ALA A 7 12.51 -13.50 -5.22
CA ALA A 7 13.14 -14.59 -5.94
C ALA A 7 12.40 -15.91 -5.74
N SER A 8 12.00 -16.23 -4.51
CA SER A 8 11.24 -17.45 -4.20
C SER A 8 9.89 -17.52 -4.92
N ILE A 9 9.19 -16.38 -5.04
CA ILE A 9 7.93 -16.30 -5.78
C ILE A 9 8.17 -16.52 -7.26
N ILE A 10 9.11 -15.79 -7.85
CA ILE A 10 9.43 -15.84 -9.29
C ILE A 10 9.90 -17.23 -9.71
N TYR A 11 10.64 -17.94 -8.83
CA TYR A 11 11.08 -19.30 -9.10
C TYR A 11 9.95 -20.34 -9.10
N LYS A 12 8.88 -20.11 -8.32
CA LYS A 12 7.85 -21.12 -8.05
C LYS A 12 6.53 -20.87 -8.75
N ALA A 13 6.24 -19.62 -9.11
CA ALA A 13 4.94 -19.23 -9.66
C ALA A 13 5.11 -18.57 -11.03
N LYS A 14 4.23 -18.91 -11.94
CA LYS A 14 4.12 -18.25 -13.25
C LYS A 14 3.43 -16.89 -13.10
N PRO A 15 3.60 -15.97 -14.06
CA PRO A 15 2.88 -14.69 -14.04
C PRO A 15 1.35 -14.80 -14.04
N SER A 16 0.82 -15.94 -14.48
CA SER A 16 -0.61 -16.27 -14.42
C SER A 16 -1.07 -16.77 -13.05
N GLU A 17 -0.15 -17.15 -12.18
CA GLU A 17 -0.44 -17.69 -10.84
C GLU A 17 -0.20 -16.65 -9.76
N ALA A 18 0.84 -15.80 -9.94
CA ALA A 18 1.19 -14.73 -9.00
C ALA A 18 1.57 -13.44 -9.73
N LYS A 19 1.00 -12.34 -9.27
CA LYS A 19 1.32 -10.99 -9.70
C LYS A 19 1.87 -10.18 -8.52
N LEU A 20 2.66 -9.16 -8.84
CA LEU A 20 3.36 -8.34 -7.86
C LEU A 20 2.99 -6.87 -8.05
N VAL A 21 2.80 -6.18 -6.94
CA VAL A 21 2.80 -4.71 -6.84
C VAL A 21 3.94 -4.35 -5.89
N MET A 22 4.88 -3.56 -6.35
CA MET A 22 6.08 -3.20 -5.57
C MET A 22 6.11 -1.71 -5.34
N ILE A 23 6.40 -1.31 -4.12
CA ILE A 23 6.48 0.08 -3.65
C ILE A 23 7.86 0.29 -3.03
N ASP A 24 8.67 1.15 -3.65
CA ASP A 24 10.04 1.49 -3.24
C ASP A 24 10.24 3.01 -3.28
N PRO A 25 9.88 3.72 -2.22
CA PRO A 25 9.98 5.17 -2.17
C PRO A 25 11.43 5.69 -2.20
N LYS A 26 12.41 4.83 -1.98
CA LYS A 26 13.84 5.18 -2.01
C LYS A 26 14.51 4.97 -3.37
N ILE A 27 13.88 4.25 -4.28
CA ILE A 27 14.40 3.92 -5.63
C ILE A 27 15.74 3.15 -5.57
N VAL A 28 15.91 2.29 -4.59
CA VAL A 28 17.19 1.60 -4.36
C VAL A 28 17.09 0.10 -4.58
N GLU A 29 16.09 -0.55 -3.97
CA GLU A 29 16.09 -2.00 -3.82
C GLU A 29 15.25 -2.73 -4.88
N LEU A 30 14.11 -2.16 -5.30
CA LEU A 30 13.13 -2.89 -6.10
C LEU A 30 13.11 -2.48 -7.58
N SER A 31 13.74 -1.39 -7.96
CA SER A 31 13.74 -0.87 -9.34
C SER A 31 14.34 -1.86 -10.36
N VAL A 32 15.22 -2.76 -9.93
CA VAL A 32 15.81 -3.83 -10.75
C VAL A 32 14.76 -4.76 -11.35
N TYR A 33 13.61 -4.93 -10.65
CA TYR A 33 12.52 -5.81 -11.07
C TYR A 33 11.61 -5.20 -12.14
N ASN A 34 11.73 -3.91 -12.48
CA ASN A 34 10.93 -3.31 -13.55
C ASN A 34 11.11 -4.11 -14.85
N GLY A 35 9.99 -4.41 -15.51
CA GLY A 35 9.96 -5.17 -16.75
C GLY A 35 9.87 -6.69 -16.58
N ILE A 36 9.66 -7.24 -15.39
CA ILE A 36 9.32 -8.66 -15.25
C ILE A 36 7.81 -8.88 -15.48
N PRO A 37 7.40 -10.00 -16.11
CA PRO A 37 5.99 -10.26 -16.43
C PRO A 37 5.09 -10.48 -15.20
N HIS A 38 5.67 -10.63 -14.01
CA HIS A 38 4.92 -10.73 -12.75
C HIS A 38 4.41 -9.37 -12.26
N LEU A 39 4.98 -8.24 -12.67
CA LEU A 39 4.53 -6.92 -12.24
C LEU A 39 3.20 -6.55 -12.91
N LEU A 40 2.26 -6.04 -12.11
CA LEU A 40 1.01 -5.44 -12.59
C LEU A 40 1.22 -4.02 -13.11
N ILE A 41 2.08 -3.26 -12.46
CA ILE A 41 2.46 -1.88 -12.79
C ILE A 41 3.97 -1.72 -12.58
N PRO A 42 4.62 -0.69 -13.15
CA PRO A 42 5.98 -0.34 -12.78
C PRO A 42 6.15 -0.16 -11.27
N VAL A 43 7.33 -0.39 -10.75
CA VAL A 43 7.62 -0.16 -9.32
C VAL A 43 7.25 1.27 -8.94
N VAL A 44 6.39 1.42 -7.95
CA VAL A 44 5.88 2.71 -7.49
C VAL A 44 6.93 3.35 -6.60
N THR A 45 7.42 4.52 -6.98
CA THR A 45 8.51 5.21 -6.29
C THR A 45 8.06 6.49 -5.57
N ASP A 46 6.94 7.06 -5.97
CA ASP A 46 6.36 8.25 -5.34
C ASP A 46 5.48 7.84 -4.14
N PRO A 47 5.71 8.37 -2.93
CA PRO A 47 4.91 8.04 -1.75
C PRO A 47 3.41 8.38 -1.87
N LYS A 48 3.05 9.44 -2.60
CA LYS A 48 1.63 9.77 -2.87
C LYS A 48 1.00 8.73 -3.80
N LYS A 49 1.70 8.37 -4.87
CA LYS A 49 1.26 7.28 -5.77
C LYS A 49 1.19 5.93 -5.05
N ALA A 50 2.02 5.71 -4.03
CA ALA A 50 1.99 4.51 -3.20
C ALA A 50 0.68 4.39 -2.39
N ALA A 51 0.17 5.48 -1.82
CA ALA A 51 -1.14 5.50 -1.17
C ALA A 51 -2.25 5.14 -2.17
N GLY A 52 -2.21 5.70 -3.39
CA GLY A 52 -3.12 5.34 -4.48
C GLY A 52 -3.03 3.86 -4.89
N ALA A 53 -1.83 3.28 -4.94
CA ALA A 53 -1.65 1.86 -5.24
C ALA A 53 -2.24 0.95 -4.14
N LEU A 54 -2.12 1.33 -2.87
CA LEU A 54 -2.76 0.62 -1.76
C LEU A 54 -4.29 0.77 -1.80
N ALA A 55 -4.81 1.96 -2.11
CA ALA A 55 -6.24 2.19 -2.31
C ALA A 55 -6.79 1.36 -3.46
N TRP A 56 -6.07 1.30 -4.59
CA TRP A 56 -6.42 0.38 -5.69
C TRP A 56 -6.45 -1.09 -5.21
N ALA A 57 -5.50 -1.52 -4.43
CA ALA A 57 -5.47 -2.89 -3.93
C ALA A 57 -6.70 -3.22 -3.06
N VAL A 58 -7.18 -2.26 -2.27
CA VAL A 58 -8.44 -2.39 -1.51
C VAL A 58 -9.63 -2.54 -2.47
N GLN A 59 -9.69 -1.71 -3.52
CA GLN A 59 -10.75 -1.80 -4.54
C GLN A 59 -10.72 -3.14 -5.27
N GLU A 60 -9.55 -3.62 -5.68
CA GLU A 60 -9.38 -4.93 -6.32
C GLU A 60 -9.85 -6.07 -5.40
N MET A 61 -9.55 -5.99 -4.10
CA MET A 61 -10.04 -6.93 -3.11
C MET A 61 -11.57 -6.96 -3.08
N GLU A 62 -12.24 -5.82 -3.07
CA GLU A 62 -13.71 -5.70 -3.06
C GLU A 62 -14.32 -6.21 -4.37
N ASN A 63 -13.69 -5.92 -5.52
CA ASN A 63 -14.08 -6.44 -6.82
C ASN A 63 -14.01 -7.97 -6.84
N ARG A 64 -12.96 -8.57 -6.29
CA ARG A 64 -12.82 -10.02 -6.18
C ARG A 64 -13.92 -10.64 -5.33
N TYR A 65 -14.28 -10.03 -4.20
CA TYR A 65 -15.41 -10.50 -3.39
C TYR A 65 -16.74 -10.45 -4.15
N THR A 66 -16.96 -9.41 -4.96
CA THR A 66 -18.15 -9.32 -5.82
C THR A 66 -18.18 -10.47 -6.86
N MET A 67 -17.04 -10.76 -7.48
CA MET A 67 -16.91 -11.90 -8.41
C MET A 67 -17.12 -13.25 -7.70
N PHE A 68 -16.61 -13.43 -6.48
CA PHE A 68 -16.82 -14.65 -5.71
C PHE A 68 -18.29 -14.85 -5.35
N ALA A 69 -18.96 -13.77 -4.92
CA ALA A 69 -20.38 -13.80 -4.62
C ALA A 69 -21.23 -14.17 -5.85
N SER A 70 -20.92 -13.65 -7.03
CA SER A 70 -21.62 -13.98 -8.27
C SER A 70 -21.50 -15.46 -8.68
N LYS A 71 -20.42 -16.14 -8.26
CA LYS A 71 -20.16 -17.55 -8.51
C LYS A 71 -20.52 -18.45 -7.30
N GLY A 72 -21.03 -17.87 -6.21
CA GLY A 72 -21.40 -18.61 -5.00
C GLY A 72 -20.24 -19.25 -4.26
N VAL A 73 -19.03 -18.69 -4.41
CA VAL A 73 -17.79 -19.16 -3.78
C VAL A 73 -17.28 -18.16 -2.72
N ARG A 74 -16.33 -18.58 -1.87
CA ARG A 74 -15.89 -17.80 -0.72
C ARG A 74 -14.46 -17.27 -0.83
N ASP A 75 -13.66 -17.82 -1.74
CA ASP A 75 -12.24 -17.51 -1.86
C ASP A 75 -11.72 -17.68 -3.29
N LEU A 76 -10.49 -17.22 -3.52
CA LEU A 76 -9.79 -17.29 -4.80
C LEU A 76 -9.71 -18.72 -5.34
N LYS A 77 -9.44 -19.70 -4.46
CA LYS A 77 -9.31 -21.10 -4.87
C LYS A 77 -10.62 -21.64 -5.43
N GLY A 78 -11.70 -21.45 -4.68
CA GLY A 78 -13.04 -21.85 -5.11
C GLY A 78 -13.46 -21.16 -6.40
N TYR A 79 -13.16 -19.86 -6.56
CA TYR A 79 -13.42 -19.13 -7.79
C TYR A 79 -12.66 -19.73 -8.98
N ASN A 80 -11.37 -19.95 -8.85
CA ASN A 80 -10.54 -20.51 -9.92
C ASN A 80 -10.94 -21.94 -10.30
N GLU A 81 -11.40 -22.76 -9.34
CA GLU A 81 -11.92 -24.12 -9.60
C GLU A 81 -13.22 -24.09 -10.42
N VAL A 82 -14.11 -23.11 -10.19
CA VAL A 82 -15.34 -22.92 -10.97
C VAL A 82 -15.00 -22.46 -12.39
N ILE A 83 -14.16 -21.42 -12.51
CA ILE A 83 -13.75 -20.87 -13.82
C ILE A 83 -13.04 -21.92 -14.68
N GLU A 84 -12.22 -22.78 -14.07
CA GLU A 84 -11.54 -23.86 -14.79
C GLU A 84 -12.50 -24.85 -15.40
N LYS A 85 -13.63 -25.13 -14.77
CA LYS A 85 -14.68 -26.02 -15.28
C LYS A 85 -15.55 -25.38 -16.36
N GLU A 86 -15.71 -24.06 -16.30
CA GLU A 86 -16.55 -23.32 -17.24
C GLU A 86 -15.84 -23.08 -18.57
N ASP A 87 -14.61 -22.54 -18.58
CA ASP A 87 -14.00 -22.11 -19.84
C ASP A 87 -12.47 -21.88 -19.80
N ASN A 88 -11.81 -22.11 -18.71
CA ASN A 88 -10.36 -21.91 -18.50
C ASN A 88 -9.83 -20.45 -18.67
N PHE A 89 -10.72 -19.51 -19.08
CA PHE A 89 -10.41 -18.09 -19.21
C PHE A 89 -10.90 -17.35 -17.96
N GLY A 90 -10.07 -16.44 -17.43
CA GLY A 90 -10.45 -15.58 -16.32
C GLY A 90 -10.05 -16.05 -14.92
N LYS A 91 -9.18 -17.06 -14.81
CA LYS A 91 -8.52 -17.37 -13.52
C LYS A 91 -7.82 -16.14 -12.98
N LEU A 92 -7.99 -15.91 -11.69
CA LEU A 92 -7.35 -14.80 -11.00
C LEU A 92 -6.03 -15.26 -10.36
N PRO A 93 -4.93 -14.52 -10.55
CA PRO A 93 -3.67 -14.77 -9.85
C PRO A 93 -3.75 -14.33 -8.39
N HIS A 94 -2.87 -14.88 -7.56
CA HIS A 94 -2.51 -14.24 -6.30
C HIS A 94 -1.86 -12.88 -6.58
N ILE A 95 -2.06 -11.91 -5.70
CA ILE A 95 -1.38 -10.62 -5.75
C ILE A 95 -0.56 -10.45 -4.49
N VAL A 96 0.75 -10.22 -4.63
CA VAL A 96 1.62 -9.91 -3.50
C VAL A 96 2.04 -8.45 -3.59
N ILE A 97 1.69 -7.69 -2.57
CA ILE A 97 1.99 -6.27 -2.44
C ILE A 97 3.18 -6.13 -1.51
N ILE A 98 4.26 -5.53 -1.99
CA ILE A 98 5.52 -5.41 -1.27
C ILE A 98 5.82 -3.93 -1.06
N VAL A 99 5.96 -3.52 0.20
CA VAL A 99 6.38 -2.18 0.61
C VAL A 99 7.76 -2.28 1.23
N ASP A 100 8.76 -1.68 0.61
CA ASP A 100 10.16 -1.74 1.08
C ASP A 100 10.41 -0.86 2.30
N GLU A 101 9.85 0.34 2.32
CA GLU A 101 10.00 1.27 3.45
C GLU A 101 8.67 1.92 3.84
N LEU A 102 8.00 1.35 4.82
CA LEU A 102 6.73 1.88 5.31
C LEU A 102 6.87 3.27 5.93
N ALA A 103 8.00 3.57 6.58
CA ALA A 103 8.21 4.85 7.26
C ALA A 103 8.05 6.05 6.33
N ASP A 104 8.53 5.94 5.09
CA ASP A 104 8.47 7.03 4.13
C ASP A 104 7.03 7.28 3.64
N LEU A 105 6.18 6.25 3.57
CA LEU A 105 4.76 6.38 3.28
C LEU A 105 3.99 7.01 4.45
N MET A 106 4.29 6.57 5.66
CA MET A 106 3.66 7.09 6.89
C MET A 106 3.99 8.56 7.16
N MET A 107 5.08 9.08 6.61
CA MET A 107 5.42 10.51 6.70
C MET A 107 4.58 11.38 5.77
N VAL A 108 4.08 10.83 4.66
CA VAL A 108 3.39 11.59 3.60
C VAL A 108 1.87 11.43 3.68
N ALA A 109 1.37 10.22 3.89
CA ALA A 109 -0.06 9.90 3.82
C ALA A 109 -0.45 8.87 4.90
N LYS A 110 -0.15 9.18 6.17
CA LYS A 110 -0.30 8.24 7.29
C LYS A 110 -1.69 7.62 7.36
N GLY A 111 -2.73 8.44 7.33
CA GLY A 111 -4.12 7.99 7.49
C GLY A 111 -4.53 6.99 6.41
N ASP A 112 -4.32 7.35 5.16
CA ASP A 112 -4.73 6.55 4.00
C ASP A 112 -3.94 5.25 3.90
N VAL A 113 -2.64 5.31 4.16
CA VAL A 113 -1.74 4.14 4.15
C VAL A 113 -2.11 3.17 5.27
N GLU A 114 -2.29 3.66 6.50
CA GLU A 114 -2.66 2.83 7.65
C GLU A 114 -4.02 2.17 7.47
N ASP A 115 -5.04 2.92 7.00
CA ASP A 115 -6.37 2.38 6.73
C ASP A 115 -6.33 1.30 5.64
N ALA A 116 -5.69 1.57 4.51
CA ALA A 116 -5.57 0.62 3.41
C ALA A 116 -4.86 -0.67 3.86
N ILE A 117 -3.75 -0.56 4.59
CA ILE A 117 -3.02 -1.71 5.14
C ILE A 117 -3.92 -2.51 6.08
N CYS A 118 -4.63 -1.86 6.99
CA CYS A 118 -5.52 -2.54 7.93
C CYS A 118 -6.66 -3.26 7.22
N ARG A 119 -7.32 -2.63 6.25
CA ARG A 119 -8.40 -3.25 5.46
C ARG A 119 -7.91 -4.47 4.68
N LEU A 120 -6.76 -4.36 4.01
CA LEU A 120 -6.13 -5.49 3.29
C LEU A 120 -5.74 -6.60 4.26
N ALA A 121 -5.07 -6.30 5.36
CA ALA A 121 -4.61 -7.29 6.32
C ALA A 121 -5.77 -8.10 6.94
N GLN A 122 -6.93 -7.46 7.15
CA GLN A 122 -8.12 -8.11 7.70
C GLN A 122 -8.83 -9.04 6.71
N LYS A 123 -8.87 -8.70 5.43
CA LYS A 123 -9.77 -9.34 4.48
C LYS A 123 -9.08 -9.92 3.24
N ALA A 124 -7.89 -9.49 2.87
CA ALA A 124 -7.29 -9.81 1.57
C ALA A 124 -6.93 -11.28 1.38
N ARG A 125 -6.76 -12.07 2.45
CA ARG A 125 -6.38 -13.49 2.39
C ARG A 125 -7.29 -14.32 1.51
N ALA A 126 -8.60 -14.23 1.69
CA ALA A 126 -9.56 -14.99 0.89
C ALA A 126 -9.62 -14.50 -0.56
N ALA A 127 -9.35 -13.19 -0.80
CA ALA A 127 -9.21 -12.63 -2.14
C ALA A 127 -7.89 -13.03 -2.83
N GLY A 128 -7.01 -13.79 -2.17
CA GLY A 128 -5.71 -14.19 -2.72
C GLY A 128 -4.70 -13.04 -2.78
N MET A 129 -4.84 -12.05 -1.91
CA MET A 129 -3.93 -10.91 -1.85
C MET A 129 -3.12 -10.93 -0.55
N HIS A 130 -1.84 -10.63 -0.65
CA HIS A 130 -0.88 -10.77 0.45
C HIS A 130 -0.05 -9.50 0.59
N LEU A 131 0.24 -9.11 1.84
CA LEU A 131 1.06 -7.96 2.17
C LEU A 131 2.42 -8.39 2.70
N VAL A 132 3.47 -7.78 2.18
CA VAL A 132 4.83 -7.83 2.73
C VAL A 132 5.24 -6.39 3.01
N ILE A 133 5.34 -6.04 4.28
CA ILE A 133 5.65 -4.67 4.70
C ILE A 133 6.97 -4.67 5.44
N ALA A 134 7.89 -3.84 4.98
CA ALA A 134 9.17 -3.66 5.62
C ALA A 134 9.40 -2.19 6.03
N THR A 135 10.28 -2.01 6.98
CA THR A 135 10.80 -0.71 7.39
C THR A 135 12.17 -0.85 8.03
N GLN A 136 13.03 0.12 7.79
CA GLN A 136 14.32 0.27 8.46
C GLN A 136 14.21 1.18 9.70
N ARG A 137 13.02 1.74 9.96
CA ARG A 137 12.74 2.65 11.08
C ARG A 137 11.65 2.08 11.98
N PRO A 138 11.98 1.13 12.88
CA PRO A 138 11.00 0.46 13.73
C PRO A 138 10.55 1.35 14.89
N SER A 139 9.96 2.51 14.61
CA SER A 139 9.35 3.39 15.60
C SER A 139 7.87 3.07 15.81
N VAL A 140 7.30 3.47 16.95
CA VAL A 140 5.87 3.28 17.25
C VAL A 140 4.94 4.07 16.34
N ASP A 141 5.45 5.13 15.71
CA ASP A 141 4.71 5.94 14.75
C ASP A 141 4.60 5.27 13.37
N VAL A 142 5.51 4.35 13.06
CA VAL A 142 5.56 3.58 11.83
C VAL A 142 4.89 2.21 12.03
N VAL A 143 5.33 1.46 13.05
CA VAL A 143 4.76 0.15 13.42
C VAL A 143 3.72 0.37 14.51
N THR A 144 2.58 0.93 14.10
CA THR A 144 1.51 1.33 15.02
C THR A 144 0.80 0.12 15.65
N GLY A 145 0.05 0.37 16.72
CA GLY A 145 -0.77 -0.65 17.36
C GLY A 145 -1.81 -1.26 16.41
N LEU A 146 -2.37 -0.46 15.48
CA LEU A 146 -3.33 -0.92 14.48
C LEU A 146 -2.66 -1.87 13.46
N ILE A 147 -1.51 -1.50 12.94
CA ILE A 147 -0.73 -2.37 12.04
C ILE A 147 -0.36 -3.67 12.73
N LYS A 148 0.14 -3.63 13.98
CA LYS A 148 0.50 -4.82 14.74
C LYS A 148 -0.67 -5.74 15.03
N ALA A 149 -1.85 -5.19 15.28
CA ALA A 149 -3.07 -5.98 15.53
C ALA A 149 -3.54 -6.74 14.28
N ASN A 150 -3.33 -6.18 13.09
CA ASN A 150 -3.80 -6.73 11.83
C ASN A 150 -2.74 -7.54 11.06
N ILE A 151 -1.44 -7.31 11.32
CA ILE A 151 -0.32 -8.06 10.75
C ILE A 151 0.40 -8.81 11.89
N PRO A 152 -0.09 -9.98 12.28
CA PRO A 152 0.42 -10.70 13.44
C PRO A 152 1.71 -11.49 13.16
N SER A 153 1.99 -11.86 11.90
CA SER A 153 3.24 -12.55 11.53
C SER A 153 4.35 -11.53 11.29
N ARG A 154 5.46 -11.66 12.01
CA ARG A 154 6.52 -10.65 12.03
C ARG A 154 7.90 -11.27 11.89
N ILE A 155 8.81 -10.51 11.31
CA ILE A 155 10.23 -10.83 11.22
C ILE A 155 11.00 -9.64 11.75
N ALA A 156 11.95 -9.88 12.65
CA ALA A 156 12.92 -8.89 13.06
C ALA A 156 14.32 -9.38 12.76
N PHE A 157 15.10 -8.55 12.07
CA PHE A 157 16.54 -8.69 11.96
C PHE A 157 17.22 -8.01 13.14
N ALA A 158 18.56 -8.02 13.15
CA ALA A 158 19.34 -7.34 14.18
C ALA A 158 18.95 -5.86 14.25
N VAL A 159 18.60 -5.38 15.44
CA VAL A 159 18.27 -4.00 15.74
C VAL A 159 19.23 -3.45 16.79
N SER A 160 19.30 -2.12 16.93
CA SER A 160 20.24 -1.46 17.81
C SER A 160 19.81 -1.44 19.29
N SER A 161 18.51 -1.59 19.56
CA SER A 161 17.98 -1.48 20.92
C SER A 161 16.90 -2.51 21.27
N GLN A 162 16.70 -2.74 22.56
CA GLN A 162 15.57 -3.53 23.06
C GLN A 162 14.22 -2.85 22.78
N VAL A 163 14.20 -1.52 22.65
CA VAL A 163 12.99 -0.77 22.32
C VAL A 163 12.54 -1.12 20.90
N ASP A 164 13.48 -1.14 19.96
CA ASP A 164 13.18 -1.51 18.56
C ASP A 164 12.69 -2.96 18.48
N SER A 165 13.33 -3.88 19.23
CA SER A 165 12.87 -5.26 19.29
C SER A 165 11.42 -5.36 19.80
N ARG A 166 11.08 -4.64 20.88
CA ARG A 166 9.70 -4.60 21.39
C ARG A 166 8.74 -3.95 20.43
N THR A 167 9.16 -2.92 19.71
CA THR A 167 8.32 -2.27 18.69
C THR A 167 7.89 -3.26 17.61
N ILE A 168 8.80 -4.12 17.15
CA ILE A 168 8.50 -5.10 16.10
C ILE A 168 7.80 -6.35 16.68
N LEU A 169 8.38 -6.97 17.71
CA LEU A 169 8.02 -8.31 18.18
C LEU A 169 7.18 -8.34 19.46
N ASP A 170 6.93 -7.18 20.08
CA ASP A 170 6.36 -7.05 21.44
C ASP A 170 7.24 -7.69 22.54
N GLN A 171 8.47 -8.08 22.21
CA GLN A 171 9.43 -8.71 23.12
C GLN A 171 10.87 -8.36 22.74
N VAL A 172 11.79 -8.57 23.69
CA VAL A 172 13.23 -8.39 23.49
C VAL A 172 13.84 -9.59 22.78
N GLY A 173 15.03 -9.39 22.19
CA GLY A 173 15.83 -10.48 21.63
C GLY A 173 16.42 -10.17 20.26
N ALA A 174 15.79 -9.31 19.44
CA ALA A 174 16.32 -8.94 18.14
C ALA A 174 17.63 -8.12 18.24
N GLU A 175 17.85 -7.42 19.36
CA GLU A 175 19.11 -6.72 19.66
C GLU A 175 20.30 -7.64 19.89
N LYS A 176 20.05 -8.95 20.04
CA LYS A 176 21.09 -9.98 20.26
C LYS A 176 21.43 -10.76 19.00
N LEU A 177 20.78 -10.45 17.88
CA LEU A 177 21.02 -11.10 16.60
C LEU A 177 22.37 -10.68 16.02
N LEU A 178 23.00 -11.59 15.27
CA LEU A 178 24.36 -11.43 14.76
C LEU A 178 24.43 -10.61 13.43
N GLY A 179 23.28 -10.24 12.84
CA GLY A 179 23.23 -9.64 11.51
C GLY A 179 23.35 -10.66 10.39
N LYS A 180 23.58 -10.17 9.15
CA LYS A 180 23.77 -11.00 7.95
C LYS A 180 22.66 -12.04 7.70
N GLY A 181 21.41 -11.67 7.99
CA GLY A 181 20.25 -12.53 7.77
C GLY A 181 19.86 -13.39 8.99
N ASP A 182 20.56 -13.27 10.12
CA ASP A 182 20.11 -13.83 11.40
C ASP A 182 18.85 -13.07 11.85
N MET A 183 17.74 -13.77 12.07
CA MET A 183 16.44 -13.16 12.30
C MET A 183 15.62 -13.92 13.35
N LEU A 184 14.67 -13.20 13.95
CA LEU A 184 13.58 -13.78 14.72
C LEU A 184 12.31 -13.77 13.87
N PHE A 185 11.76 -14.94 13.59
CA PHE A 185 10.49 -15.12 12.91
C PHE A 185 9.40 -15.45 13.91
N PHE A 186 8.35 -14.63 13.93
CA PHE A 186 7.21 -14.76 14.82
C PHE A 186 5.93 -14.96 14.01
N PRO A 187 5.61 -16.20 13.58
CA PRO A 187 4.39 -16.47 12.82
C PRO A 187 3.16 -16.44 13.72
N THR A 188 2.01 -16.17 13.12
CA THR A 188 0.71 -16.22 13.79
C THR A 188 0.49 -17.57 14.47
N GLY A 189 0.06 -17.52 15.71
CA GLY A 189 -0.23 -18.73 16.52
C GLY A 189 0.97 -19.36 17.20
N ALA A 190 2.19 -18.88 16.94
CA ALA A 190 3.36 -19.34 17.67
C ALA A 190 3.41 -18.71 19.09
N PRO A 191 3.79 -19.46 20.12
CA PRO A 191 3.90 -18.93 21.48
C PRO A 191 5.14 -18.03 21.67
N LYS A 192 6.15 -18.18 20.82
CA LYS A 192 7.40 -17.41 20.85
C LYS A 192 8.04 -17.36 19.46
N PRO A 193 8.87 -16.34 19.17
CA PRO A 193 9.64 -16.30 17.94
C PRO A 193 10.61 -17.47 17.81
N VAL A 194 10.84 -17.87 16.57
CA VAL A 194 11.86 -18.84 16.18
C VAL A 194 13.03 -18.12 15.56
N ARG A 195 14.25 -18.43 15.99
CA ARG A 195 15.47 -17.89 15.38
C ARG A 195 15.78 -18.66 14.11
N ILE A 196 15.93 -17.93 13.01
CA ILE A 196 16.16 -18.48 11.67
C ILE A 196 17.32 -17.75 11.01
N GLN A 197 18.14 -18.47 10.26
CA GLN A 197 19.12 -17.89 9.37
C GLN A 197 18.50 -17.71 7.99
N GLY A 198 18.35 -16.46 7.54
CA GLY A 198 17.89 -16.12 6.21
C GLY A 198 18.91 -16.49 5.14
N ALA A 199 18.42 -16.96 3.99
CA ALA A 199 19.28 -17.20 2.84
C ALA A 199 19.75 -15.85 2.27
N PHE A 200 20.99 -15.84 1.77
CA PHE A 200 21.56 -14.70 1.07
C PHE A 200 21.38 -14.88 -0.44
N ILE A 201 21.01 -13.81 -1.12
CA ILE A 201 21.02 -13.67 -2.58
C ILE A 201 21.78 -12.39 -2.91
N SER A 202 22.76 -12.46 -3.80
CA SER A 202 23.55 -11.30 -4.22
C SER A 202 22.84 -10.52 -5.34
N ASP A 203 23.19 -9.25 -5.51
CA ASP A 203 22.66 -8.40 -6.58
C ASP A 203 22.84 -9.00 -7.96
N LYS A 204 24.03 -9.60 -8.20
CA LYS A 204 24.33 -10.31 -9.46
C LYS A 204 23.41 -11.52 -9.71
N GLU A 205 22.99 -12.22 -8.67
CA GLU A 205 22.05 -13.33 -8.79
C GLU A 205 20.63 -12.81 -9.05
N VAL A 206 20.24 -11.71 -8.40
CA VAL A 206 18.97 -11.02 -8.67
C VAL A 206 18.92 -10.55 -10.12
N GLU A 207 19.97 -9.88 -10.62
CA GLU A 207 20.06 -9.45 -12.02
C GLU A 207 19.96 -10.61 -13.01
N LYS A 208 20.63 -11.72 -12.74
CA LYS A 208 20.54 -12.92 -13.59
C LYS A 208 19.13 -13.49 -13.62
N LEU A 209 18.47 -13.56 -12.46
CA LEU A 209 17.11 -14.03 -12.36
C LEU A 209 16.16 -13.11 -13.14
N VAL A 210 16.26 -11.81 -12.93
CA VAL A 210 15.43 -10.79 -13.59
C VAL A 210 15.62 -10.87 -15.12
N ASN A 211 16.85 -10.92 -15.59
CA ASN A 211 17.16 -11.00 -17.03
C ASN A 211 16.61 -12.29 -17.65
N PHE A 212 16.72 -13.42 -16.95
CA PHE A 212 16.14 -14.68 -17.40
C PHE A 212 14.62 -14.59 -17.54
N VAL A 213 13.95 -14.02 -16.55
CA VAL A 213 12.48 -13.91 -16.54
C VAL A 213 11.99 -12.95 -17.62
N LYS A 214 12.70 -11.81 -17.83
CA LYS A 214 12.40 -10.85 -18.90
C LYS A 214 12.58 -11.46 -20.30
N ALA A 215 13.60 -12.29 -20.48
CA ALA A 215 13.86 -12.95 -21.76
C ALA A 215 12.83 -14.03 -22.10
N ASN A 216 12.13 -14.58 -21.11
CA ASN A 216 11.18 -15.70 -21.27
C ASN A 216 9.71 -15.30 -21.05
N GLY A 217 9.40 -14.00 -20.93
CA GLY A 217 8.03 -13.54 -20.74
C GLY A 217 7.85 -12.08 -21.14
N GLU A 218 6.71 -11.79 -21.73
CA GLU A 218 6.33 -10.42 -22.07
C GLU A 218 5.69 -9.75 -20.86
N THR A 219 6.09 -8.50 -20.61
CA THR A 219 5.52 -7.67 -19.55
C THR A 219 4.40 -6.84 -20.12
N THR A 220 3.21 -7.04 -19.61
CA THR A 220 2.04 -6.23 -19.93
C THR A 220 1.58 -5.55 -18.65
N TYR A 221 1.87 -4.26 -18.53
CA TYR A 221 1.36 -3.46 -17.43
C TYR A 221 -0.14 -3.19 -17.59
N ARG A 222 -0.81 -2.99 -16.48
CA ARG A 222 -2.23 -2.63 -16.43
C ARG A 222 -2.36 -1.11 -16.35
N ASP A 223 -2.68 -0.48 -17.47
CA ASP A 223 -2.82 0.97 -17.58
C ASP A 223 -3.99 1.50 -16.72
N ASP A 224 -5.06 0.71 -16.57
CA ASP A 224 -6.21 1.04 -15.72
C ASP A 224 -5.81 1.26 -14.24
N ILE A 225 -4.81 0.51 -13.75
CA ILE A 225 -4.26 0.72 -12.39
C ILE A 225 -3.51 2.03 -12.31
N THR A 226 -2.69 2.32 -13.32
CA THR A 226 -1.90 3.57 -13.37
C THR A 226 -2.82 4.78 -13.43
N GLU A 227 -3.86 4.74 -14.28
CA GLU A 227 -4.88 5.79 -14.33
C GLU A 227 -5.63 5.96 -13.01
N TYR A 228 -5.99 4.87 -12.33
CA TYR A 228 -6.62 4.93 -11.01
C TYR A 228 -5.74 5.66 -10.00
N ILE A 229 -4.45 5.31 -9.96
CA ILE A 229 -3.47 5.92 -9.07
C ILE A 229 -3.31 7.42 -9.37
N GLU A 230 -3.30 7.79 -10.64
CA GLU A 230 -3.17 9.20 -11.05
C GLU A 230 -4.42 10.02 -10.69
N LYS A 231 -5.61 9.48 -10.89
CA LYS A 231 -6.88 10.12 -10.52
C LYS A 231 -7.00 10.30 -9.00
N ALA A 232 -6.63 9.29 -8.21
CA ALA A 232 -6.63 9.39 -6.75
C ALA A 232 -5.72 10.55 -6.26
N ASN A 233 -4.57 10.75 -6.90
CA ASN A 233 -3.65 11.85 -6.56
C ASN A 233 -4.10 13.24 -7.05
N THR A 234 -4.92 13.33 -8.10
CA THR A 234 -5.45 14.61 -8.58
C THR A 234 -6.62 15.10 -7.74
N THR A 235 -7.44 14.20 -7.23
CA THR A 235 -8.56 14.54 -6.34
C THR A 235 -8.07 15.17 -5.04
N ASP A 236 -6.93 14.73 -4.50
CA ASP A 236 -6.29 15.36 -3.34
C ASP A 236 -5.70 16.75 -3.67
N LYS A 237 -5.22 16.96 -4.90
CA LYS A 237 -4.76 18.28 -5.35
C LYS A 237 -5.89 19.26 -5.57
N GLU A 238 -7.03 18.80 -6.11
CA GLU A 238 -8.22 19.65 -6.30
C GLU A 238 -8.83 20.07 -4.97
N ILE A 239 -8.66 19.30 -3.89
CA ILE A 239 -9.08 19.71 -2.54
C ILE A 239 -8.08 20.71 -1.93
N ASP A 240 -6.78 20.66 -2.27
CA ASP A 240 -5.74 21.55 -1.76
C ASP A 240 -5.44 22.72 -2.71
N GLU A 241 -5.63 22.56 -4.03
CA GLU A 241 -5.50 23.58 -5.07
C GLU A 241 -6.87 24.08 -5.60
N GLY A 242 -7.99 23.66 -5.03
CA GLY A 242 -9.35 24.16 -5.33
C GLY A 242 -9.54 25.64 -4.96
N ALA A 243 -8.53 26.44 -5.21
CA ALA A 243 -8.47 27.86 -4.89
C ALA A 243 -7.74 28.69 -5.96
N LEU A 244 -7.75 28.31 -7.22
CA LEU A 244 -7.34 29.23 -8.30
C LEU A 244 -8.12 28.92 -9.59
N ASP A 245 -9.44 29.11 -9.57
CA ASP A 245 -10.15 29.59 -10.74
C ASP A 245 -10.59 31.01 -10.42
N ASP A 246 -9.83 31.95 -10.95
CA ASP A 246 -9.84 33.38 -10.63
C ASP A 246 -10.93 34.14 -11.43
N ASP A 247 -12.03 33.47 -11.84
CA ASP A 247 -13.03 34.11 -12.70
C ASP A 247 -14.52 33.77 -12.40
N GLU A 248 -14.85 33.06 -11.35
CA GLU A 248 -16.23 32.95 -10.84
C GLU A 248 -16.33 33.50 -9.42
N THR A 249 -16.75 34.75 -9.31
CA THR A 249 -17.15 35.38 -8.04
C THR A 249 -18.24 34.52 -7.36
N ASP A 250 -17.98 34.05 -6.11
CA ASP A 250 -18.97 33.26 -5.36
C ASP A 250 -20.33 34.02 -5.35
N PRO A 251 -21.44 33.37 -5.68
CA PRO A 251 -22.76 33.99 -5.74
C PRO A 251 -23.16 34.73 -4.46
N LEU A 252 -22.58 34.34 -3.30
CA LEU A 252 -22.83 34.94 -1.98
C LEU A 252 -21.89 36.13 -1.68
N LEU A 253 -20.93 36.46 -2.55
CA LEU A 253 -19.98 37.53 -2.29
C LEU A 253 -20.65 38.90 -2.11
N ASN A 254 -21.63 39.25 -2.97
CA ASN A 254 -22.33 40.51 -2.88
C ASN A 254 -23.13 40.61 -1.56
N ASP A 255 -23.84 39.54 -1.19
CA ASP A 255 -24.61 39.50 0.06
C ASP A 255 -23.68 39.54 1.30
N ALA A 256 -22.49 38.95 1.18
CA ALA A 256 -21.49 39.01 2.23
C ALA A 256 -20.90 40.42 2.38
N ILE A 257 -20.63 41.12 1.28
CA ILE A 257 -20.17 42.52 1.27
C ILE A 257 -21.22 43.44 1.94
N GLU A 258 -22.48 43.33 1.55
CA GLU A 258 -23.57 44.10 2.18
C GLU A 258 -23.64 43.82 3.69
N THR A 259 -23.55 42.57 4.07
CA THR A 259 -23.56 42.13 5.48
C THR A 259 -22.38 42.73 6.28
N VAL A 260 -21.18 42.74 5.72
CA VAL A 260 -19.99 43.30 6.37
C VAL A 260 -20.12 44.82 6.51
N ILE A 261 -20.68 45.49 5.51
CA ILE A 261 -20.94 46.94 5.56
C ILE A 261 -21.94 47.27 6.65
N GLU A 262 -23.08 46.54 6.74
CA GLU A 262 -24.11 46.76 7.73
C GLU A 262 -23.64 46.50 9.16
N THR A 263 -22.83 45.45 9.36
CA THR A 263 -22.46 44.98 10.71
C THR A 263 -21.11 45.48 11.17
N GLY A 264 -20.27 46.00 10.25
CA GLY A 264 -18.90 46.41 10.54
C GLY A 264 -17.97 45.24 10.95
N GLN A 265 -18.39 44.00 10.70
CA GLN A 265 -17.63 42.79 11.10
C GLN A 265 -17.31 41.93 9.89
N ALA A 266 -16.05 41.89 9.51
CA ALA A 266 -15.51 40.96 8.50
C ALA A 266 -14.79 39.81 9.24
N SER A 267 -15.49 38.72 9.51
CA SER A 267 -14.83 37.51 10.04
C SER A 267 -15.37 36.25 9.39
N THR A 268 -14.47 35.32 9.04
CA THR A 268 -14.81 34.02 8.47
C THR A 268 -15.87 33.27 9.29
N SER A 269 -15.72 33.30 10.62
CA SER A 269 -16.69 32.65 11.54
C SER A 269 -18.06 33.30 11.52
N TYR A 270 -18.15 34.60 11.24
CA TYR A 270 -19.44 35.29 11.11
C TYR A 270 -20.12 34.94 9.79
N ILE A 271 -19.41 34.99 8.67
CA ILE A 271 -19.86 34.58 7.33
C ILE A 271 -20.33 33.13 7.33
N GLN A 272 -19.55 32.24 7.92
CA GLN A 272 -19.89 30.80 8.06
C GLN A 272 -21.26 30.60 8.74
N ARG A 273 -21.50 31.30 9.84
CA ARG A 273 -22.77 31.16 10.60
C ARG A 273 -23.93 31.78 9.88
N LYS A 274 -23.75 32.97 9.29
CA LYS A 274 -24.84 33.71 8.65
C LYS A 274 -25.32 33.04 7.35
N PHE A 275 -24.39 32.59 6.53
CA PHE A 275 -24.70 31.97 5.24
C PHE A 275 -24.73 30.44 5.28
N LYS A 276 -24.48 29.83 6.46
CA LYS A 276 -24.45 28.35 6.67
C LYS A 276 -23.52 27.62 5.68
N VAL A 277 -22.37 28.20 5.40
CA VAL A 277 -21.34 27.65 4.51
C VAL A 277 -20.19 27.03 5.30
N GLY A 278 -19.42 26.15 4.65
CA GLY A 278 -18.23 25.55 5.27
C GLY A 278 -17.11 26.58 5.46
N TYR A 279 -16.16 26.28 6.35
CA TYR A 279 -15.07 27.20 6.72
C TYR A 279 -14.24 27.65 5.52
N ALA A 280 -13.87 26.72 4.63
CA ALA A 280 -13.10 27.01 3.42
C ALA A 280 -13.85 27.94 2.44
N ARG A 281 -15.17 27.77 2.27
CA ARG A 281 -15.98 28.66 1.42
C ARG A 281 -16.17 30.03 2.07
N ALA A 282 -16.41 30.08 3.38
CA ALA A 282 -16.53 31.35 4.11
C ALA A 282 -15.24 32.17 4.11
N GLY A 283 -14.08 31.53 4.01
CA GLY A 283 -12.78 32.20 3.90
C GLY A 283 -12.49 32.75 2.50
N ARG A 284 -13.17 32.24 1.46
CA ARG A 284 -13.07 32.72 0.07
C ARG A 284 -14.04 33.87 -0.23
N ILE A 285 -15.20 33.90 0.41
CA ILE A 285 -16.14 35.00 0.40
C ILE A 285 -15.58 36.19 1.16
#